data_775731c5cc3529c9eb064e5b4e2571a8
#
_entry.id   775731c5cc3529c9eb064e5b4e2571a8
#
_cell.length_a   1.000
_cell.length_b   1.000
_cell.length_c   1.000
_cell.angle_alpha   90.00
_cell.angle_beta   90.00
_cell.angle_gamma   90.00
#
_symmetry.space_group_name_H-M   'P 1'
#
loop_
_entity.id
_entity.type
_entity.pdbx_description
1 polymer ?
#
loop_
_entity_poly.entity_id
_entity_poly.type
_entity_poly.pdbx_seq_one_letter_code
_entity_poly.pdbx_strand_id
1 'polypeptide(L)'
;ANVGDDPSWTGHVLAQANLYAFGRLAWDPGIDPAAVAAEWVSQTFGPDEPVASAVTRMLLDSWRVYENYTAPLGVGWMVTPDSHYGPSIDGYEYSRWGTYHFADREGIGVDRTVKTGTGFTAQYEPGQARLYEDLKSCPDELLLFFHHVPYQHRLKSGKTVIQHVYDSHFEGAQEAGQLLATWLSLAGHVDPVRFEQVRARLELQVANAADWRDVVNSYFFRKSGIPDELSRKIF
;
A
#
# COMPACT_ATOMS: atom_id res chain seq x y z
N ALA A 1 0.60 9.56 10.50
CA ALA A 1 1.40 10.10 11.62
C ALA A 1 2.87 9.85 11.33
N ASN A 2 3.70 10.86 11.56
CA ASN A 2 5.14 10.69 11.42
C ASN A 2 5.71 10.07 12.68
N VAL A 3 6.49 9.04 12.49
CA VAL A 3 7.34 8.49 13.53
C VAL A 3 8.72 9.04 13.25
N GLY A 4 9.07 10.12 13.94
CA GLY A 4 10.41 10.70 13.88
C GLY A 4 11.43 9.80 14.57
N ASP A 5 12.66 9.93 14.17
CA ASP A 5 13.82 9.43 14.90
C ASP A 5 14.77 10.60 15.21
N ASP A 6 15.81 10.35 16.00
CA ASP A 6 16.72 11.40 16.43
C ASP A 6 17.33 12.22 15.30
N PRO A 7 17.70 11.68 14.14
CA PRO A 7 18.24 12.47 13.04
C PRO A 7 17.16 13.07 12.13
N SER A 8 15.90 12.65 12.22
CA SER A 8 14.86 13.11 11.29
C SER A 8 13.45 13.01 11.88
N TRP A 9 12.73 14.13 11.87
CA TRP A 9 11.33 14.20 12.30
C TRP A 9 10.40 13.27 11.50
N THR A 10 10.80 12.90 10.31
CA THR A 10 9.99 12.13 9.37
C THR A 10 10.47 10.69 9.24
N GLY A 11 11.51 10.31 9.99
CA GLY A 11 12.11 8.98 9.92
C GLY A 11 13.12 8.81 8.80
N HIS A 12 12.98 9.51 7.68
CA HIS A 12 14.01 9.59 6.62
C HIS A 12 13.75 10.73 5.63
N VAL A 13 14.76 11.01 4.79
CA VAL A 13 14.78 12.18 3.90
C VAL A 13 13.54 12.27 3.01
N LEU A 14 13.18 11.21 2.28
CA LEU A 14 12.05 11.26 1.33
C LEU A 14 10.70 11.49 2.01
N ALA A 15 10.52 11.03 3.26
CA ALA A 15 9.28 11.24 4.00
C ALA A 15 9.00 12.71 4.34
N GLN A 16 10.03 13.59 4.27
CA GLN A 16 9.86 15.02 4.42
C GLN A 16 8.95 15.62 3.35
N ALA A 17 8.91 15.01 2.15
CA ALA A 17 8.00 15.42 1.08
C ALA A 17 6.53 15.42 1.53
N ASN A 18 6.13 14.50 2.40
CA ASN A 18 4.76 14.44 2.91
C ASN A 18 4.39 15.66 3.76
N LEU A 19 5.30 16.11 4.62
CA LEU A 19 5.06 17.34 5.43
C LEU A 19 5.03 18.57 4.55
N TYR A 20 5.94 18.65 3.59
CA TYR A 20 5.97 19.76 2.64
C TYR A 20 4.67 19.81 1.83
N ALA A 21 4.27 18.69 1.25
CA ALA A 21 3.05 18.59 0.45
C ALA A 21 1.80 18.90 1.29
N PHE A 22 1.73 18.41 2.52
CA PHE A 22 0.63 18.75 3.43
C PHE A 22 0.52 20.26 3.65
N GLY A 23 1.63 20.95 3.93
CA GLY A 23 1.63 22.40 4.12
C GLY A 23 1.19 23.16 2.87
N ARG A 24 1.70 22.77 1.70
CA ARG A 24 1.34 23.40 0.41
C ARG A 24 -0.14 23.20 0.06
N LEU A 25 -0.66 21.97 0.17
CA LEU A 25 -2.04 21.62 -0.16
C LEU A 25 -3.05 22.11 0.88
N ALA A 26 -2.65 22.26 2.15
CA ALA A 26 -3.49 22.87 3.17
C ALA A 26 -3.67 24.38 2.92
N TRP A 27 -2.66 25.03 2.35
CA TRP A 27 -2.74 26.44 1.98
C TRP A 27 -3.51 26.67 0.67
N ASP A 28 -3.25 25.86 -0.33
CA ASP A 28 -3.92 25.91 -1.62
C ASP A 28 -4.25 24.49 -2.12
N PRO A 29 -5.48 24.01 -1.87
CA PRO A 29 -5.89 22.67 -2.26
C PRO A 29 -6.05 22.48 -3.78
N GLY A 30 -5.94 23.54 -4.57
CA GLY A 30 -6.01 23.51 -6.03
C GLY A 30 -4.68 23.22 -6.72
N ILE A 31 -3.57 23.16 -5.97
CA ILE A 31 -2.24 22.90 -6.56
C ILE A 31 -2.16 21.42 -7.01
N ASP A 32 -1.54 21.17 -8.17
CA ASP A 32 -1.22 19.83 -8.63
C ASP A 32 -0.20 19.16 -7.69
N PRO A 33 -0.52 17.99 -7.11
CA PRO A 33 0.40 17.25 -6.26
C PRO A 33 1.74 16.90 -6.91
N ALA A 34 1.75 16.65 -8.23
CA ALA A 34 2.99 16.38 -8.95
C ALA A 34 3.90 17.61 -9.01
N ALA A 35 3.32 18.79 -9.19
CA ALA A 35 4.07 20.05 -9.14
C ALA A 35 4.65 20.30 -7.73
N VAL A 36 3.90 19.99 -6.67
CA VAL A 36 4.37 20.10 -5.28
C VAL A 36 5.51 19.12 -5.01
N ALA A 37 5.43 17.90 -5.50
CA ALA A 37 6.50 16.92 -5.37
C ALA A 37 7.78 17.39 -6.08
N ALA A 38 7.67 17.88 -7.32
CA ALA A 38 8.80 18.40 -8.10
C ALA A 38 9.44 19.63 -7.43
N GLU A 39 8.63 20.53 -6.87
CA GLU A 39 9.09 21.68 -6.11
C GLU A 39 9.93 21.25 -4.89
N TRP A 40 9.43 20.30 -4.09
CA TRP A 40 10.17 19.78 -2.95
C TRP A 40 11.48 19.11 -3.35
N VAL A 41 11.46 18.30 -4.42
CA VAL A 41 12.66 17.62 -4.95
C VAL A 41 13.72 18.63 -5.37
N SER A 42 13.34 19.66 -6.12
CA SER A 42 14.25 20.72 -6.56
C SER A 42 14.89 21.46 -5.38
N GLN A 43 14.12 21.77 -4.33
CA GLN A 43 14.61 22.44 -3.13
C GLN A 43 15.53 21.55 -2.29
N THR A 44 15.30 20.23 -2.30
CA THR A 44 16.01 19.29 -1.44
C THR A 44 17.30 18.75 -2.09
N PHE A 45 17.24 18.47 -3.38
CA PHE A 45 18.34 17.80 -4.13
C PHE A 45 19.00 18.71 -5.16
N GLY A 46 18.43 19.90 -5.42
CA GLY A 46 18.95 20.81 -6.43
C GLY A 46 18.30 20.61 -7.81
N PRO A 47 18.76 21.37 -8.83
CA PRO A 47 18.15 21.42 -10.14
C PRO A 47 18.67 20.36 -11.13
N ASP A 48 19.40 19.35 -10.66
CA ASP A 48 19.91 18.26 -11.50
C ASP A 48 18.72 17.47 -12.10
N GLU A 49 18.55 17.53 -13.42
CA GLU A 49 17.40 16.98 -14.12
C GLU A 49 17.22 15.47 -13.92
N PRO A 50 18.24 14.62 -14.03
CA PRO A 50 18.13 13.20 -13.71
C PRO A 50 17.57 12.93 -12.31
N VAL A 51 18.03 13.68 -11.30
CA VAL A 51 17.56 13.57 -9.92
C VAL A 51 16.11 14.07 -9.81
N ALA A 52 15.84 15.24 -10.35
CA ALA A 52 14.51 15.87 -10.27
C ALA A 52 13.42 14.96 -10.85
N SER A 53 13.64 14.45 -12.06
CA SER A 53 12.70 13.56 -12.73
C SER A 53 12.53 12.23 -12.01
N ALA A 54 13.62 11.55 -11.65
CA ALA A 54 13.60 10.24 -11.03
C ALA A 54 12.94 10.28 -9.64
N VAL A 55 13.37 11.21 -8.78
CA VAL A 55 12.87 11.28 -7.39
C VAL A 55 11.41 11.72 -7.35
N THR A 56 11.00 12.67 -8.20
CA THR A 56 9.59 13.05 -8.31
C THR A 56 8.72 11.85 -8.66
N ARG A 57 9.13 11.05 -9.66
CA ARG A 57 8.40 9.83 -10.04
C ARG A 57 8.36 8.82 -8.91
N MET A 58 9.49 8.57 -8.24
CA MET A 58 9.55 7.67 -7.08
C MET A 58 8.56 8.08 -5.98
N LEU A 59 8.46 9.38 -5.67
CA LEU A 59 7.51 9.88 -4.68
C LEU A 59 6.06 9.64 -5.08
N LEU A 60 5.71 9.92 -6.34
CA LEU A 60 4.35 9.76 -6.86
C LEU A 60 3.92 8.28 -6.96
N ASP A 61 4.85 7.39 -7.29
CA ASP A 61 4.58 5.95 -7.39
C ASP A 61 4.61 5.23 -6.02
N SER A 62 5.27 5.80 -5.02
CA SER A 62 5.57 5.13 -3.74
C SER A 62 4.34 4.60 -3.02
N TRP A 63 3.21 5.34 -3.05
CA TRP A 63 1.97 4.92 -2.40
C TRP A 63 1.39 3.66 -3.06
N ARG A 64 1.29 3.65 -4.38
CA ARG A 64 0.78 2.50 -5.15
C ARG A 64 1.65 1.25 -4.93
N VAL A 65 2.97 1.42 -4.96
CA VAL A 65 3.91 0.32 -4.69
C VAL A 65 3.70 -0.25 -3.29
N TYR A 66 3.59 0.63 -2.29
CA TYR A 66 3.35 0.23 -0.90
C TYR A 66 2.02 -0.51 -0.74
N GLU A 67 0.94 0.01 -1.31
CA GLU A 67 -0.38 -0.61 -1.25
C GLU A 67 -0.38 -1.99 -1.92
N ASN A 68 0.26 -2.13 -3.08
CA ASN A 68 0.33 -3.39 -3.79
C ASN A 68 0.93 -4.51 -2.94
N TYR A 69 2.01 -4.27 -2.21
CA TYR A 69 2.60 -5.33 -1.40
C TYR A 69 2.05 -5.43 0.03
N THR A 70 1.15 -4.55 0.45
CA THR A 70 0.60 -4.59 1.83
C THR A 70 -0.90 -4.79 1.90
N ALA A 71 -1.69 -4.02 1.16
CA ALA A 71 -3.13 -3.89 1.38
C ALA A 71 -3.98 -3.83 0.09
N PRO A 72 -3.76 -4.71 -0.90
CA PRO A 72 -4.54 -4.67 -2.14
C PRO A 72 -6.04 -4.86 -1.87
N LEU A 73 -6.88 -4.21 -2.67
CA LEU A 73 -8.35 -4.27 -2.61
C LEU A 73 -8.95 -3.83 -1.26
N GLY A 74 -8.20 -3.07 -0.46
CA GLY A 74 -8.65 -2.62 0.85
C GLY A 74 -8.56 -3.68 1.96
N VAL A 75 -7.88 -4.81 1.74
CA VAL A 75 -7.51 -5.72 2.84
C VAL A 75 -6.47 -5.02 3.71
N GLY A 76 -6.79 -4.75 4.95
CA GLY A 76 -5.96 -3.87 5.75
C GLY A 76 -5.42 -4.47 7.03
N TRP A 77 -4.38 -3.84 7.58
CA TRP A 77 -3.85 -4.06 8.91
C TRP A 77 -3.33 -5.48 9.19
N MET A 78 -2.79 -6.14 8.18
CA MET A 78 -2.04 -7.39 8.38
C MET A 78 -0.63 -7.10 8.92
N VAL A 79 -0.57 -6.33 10.00
CA VAL A 79 0.67 -5.83 10.61
C VAL A 79 0.85 -6.38 12.02
N THR A 80 2.10 -6.40 12.48
CA THR A 80 2.43 -6.82 13.84
C THR A 80 1.76 -5.87 14.85
N PRO A 81 1.01 -6.40 15.83
CA PRO A 81 0.44 -5.60 16.89
C PRO A 81 1.50 -4.75 17.61
N ASP A 82 1.08 -3.61 18.13
CA ASP A 82 1.87 -2.61 18.84
C ASP A 82 2.90 -1.88 17.97
N SER A 83 3.72 -2.58 17.20
CA SER A 83 4.70 -1.93 16.30
C SER A 83 4.09 -1.44 15.00
N HIS A 84 3.01 -2.05 14.51
CA HIS A 84 2.38 -1.81 13.22
C HIS A 84 3.36 -1.91 12.03
N TYR A 85 4.41 -2.73 12.19
CA TYR A 85 5.45 -2.92 11.19
C TYR A 85 5.57 -4.40 10.82
N GLY A 86 5.91 -4.66 9.56
CA GLY A 86 6.04 -6.01 9.04
C GLY A 86 4.72 -6.74 8.87
N PRO A 87 4.71 -7.84 8.12
CA PRO A 87 3.53 -8.65 7.93
C PRO A 87 3.21 -9.47 9.20
N SER A 88 1.94 -9.47 9.59
CA SER A 88 1.40 -10.39 10.59
C SER A 88 0.00 -10.82 10.19
N ILE A 89 -0.17 -12.10 9.96
CA ILE A 89 -1.44 -12.68 9.52
C ILE A 89 -2.46 -12.83 10.65
N ASP A 90 -1.99 -12.91 11.90
CA ASP A 90 -2.83 -13.20 13.07
C ASP A 90 -3.02 -11.97 13.98
N GLY A 91 -2.26 -10.91 13.74
CA GLY A 91 -2.16 -9.79 14.68
C GLY A 91 -3.47 -9.08 14.96
N TYR A 92 -4.30 -8.87 13.95
CA TYR A 92 -5.57 -8.16 14.04
C TYR A 92 -6.73 -8.91 13.38
N GLU A 93 -6.61 -10.20 13.16
CA GLU A 93 -7.72 -11.07 12.75
C GLU A 93 -8.45 -11.59 13.99
N TYR A 94 -9.57 -10.96 14.35
CA TYR A 94 -10.30 -11.33 15.58
C TYR A 94 -11.47 -12.26 15.32
N SER A 95 -12.28 -11.97 14.32
CA SER A 95 -13.51 -12.69 14.04
C SER A 95 -14.11 -12.28 12.69
N ARG A 96 -15.21 -12.92 12.29
CA ARG A 96 -16.03 -12.54 11.13
C ARG A 96 -16.33 -11.04 11.04
N TRP A 97 -16.43 -10.38 12.17
CA TRP A 97 -16.69 -8.95 12.29
C TRP A 97 -15.42 -8.16 12.65
N GLY A 98 -14.27 -8.71 12.32
CA GLY A 98 -12.98 -8.11 12.61
C GLY A 98 -12.86 -6.66 12.16
N THR A 99 -12.13 -5.88 12.96
CA THR A 99 -11.99 -4.45 12.72
C THR A 99 -11.21 -4.14 11.46
N TYR A 100 -10.25 -4.99 11.12
CA TYR A 100 -9.27 -4.71 10.06
C TYR A 100 -9.39 -5.67 8.89
N HIS A 101 -9.06 -6.94 9.07
CA HIS A 101 -9.22 -7.94 8.04
C HIS A 101 -9.88 -9.21 8.60
N PHE A 102 -10.47 -9.99 7.72
CA PHE A 102 -11.02 -11.30 8.04
C PHE A 102 -10.89 -12.21 6.81
N ALA A 103 -10.54 -13.45 7.04
CA ALA A 103 -10.51 -14.47 6.01
C ALA A 103 -10.83 -15.86 6.59
N ASP A 104 -11.65 -16.61 5.90
CA ASP A 104 -12.00 -17.99 6.22
C ASP A 104 -11.86 -18.91 5.00
N ARG A 105 -12.52 -20.07 5.00
CA ARG A 105 -12.52 -20.98 3.86
C ARG A 105 -13.42 -20.53 2.72
N GLU A 106 -14.39 -19.68 3.02
CA GLU A 106 -15.43 -19.25 2.06
C GLU A 106 -14.98 -17.99 1.33
N GLY A 107 -14.19 -17.11 1.99
CA GLY A 107 -13.81 -15.86 1.38
C GLY A 107 -12.88 -14.99 2.23
N ILE A 108 -12.79 -13.75 1.79
CA ILE A 108 -11.91 -12.72 2.34
C ILE A 108 -12.64 -11.37 2.39
N GLY A 109 -12.25 -10.54 3.34
CA GLY A 109 -12.78 -9.20 3.58
C GLY A 109 -13.74 -9.16 4.77
N VAL A 110 -14.05 -7.96 5.24
CA VAL A 110 -14.99 -7.75 6.35
C VAL A 110 -16.30 -7.21 5.83
N ASP A 111 -17.38 -7.91 6.11
CA ASP A 111 -18.72 -7.41 5.78
C ASP A 111 -19.09 -6.23 6.69
N ARG A 112 -19.02 -5.04 6.14
CA ARG A 112 -19.35 -3.77 6.81
C ARG A 112 -20.66 -3.15 6.33
N THR A 113 -21.45 -3.92 5.56
CA THR A 113 -22.74 -3.47 5.04
C THR A 113 -23.79 -3.36 6.15
N VAL A 114 -24.83 -2.57 5.90
CA VAL A 114 -25.98 -2.44 6.81
C VAL A 114 -26.82 -3.71 6.79
N LYS A 115 -26.94 -4.33 5.61
CA LYS A 115 -27.85 -5.45 5.39
C LYS A 115 -27.41 -6.74 6.08
N THR A 116 -26.13 -7.06 6.05
CA THR A 116 -25.60 -8.36 6.49
C THR A 116 -24.38 -8.27 7.40
N GLY A 117 -23.80 -7.09 7.48
CA GLY A 117 -22.54 -6.85 8.17
C GLY A 117 -22.65 -6.03 9.45
N THR A 118 -21.61 -5.26 9.72
CA THR A 118 -21.52 -4.42 10.93
C THR A 118 -22.33 -3.13 10.88
N GLY A 119 -22.86 -2.74 9.71
CA GLY A 119 -23.58 -1.50 9.51
C GLY A 119 -22.69 -0.26 9.33
N PHE A 120 -21.39 -0.45 9.23
CA PHE A 120 -20.41 0.65 9.15
C PHE A 120 -20.64 1.57 7.94
N THR A 121 -21.15 1.06 6.82
CA THR A 121 -21.47 1.86 5.64
C THR A 121 -22.49 2.96 5.89
N ALA A 122 -23.34 2.82 6.92
CA ALA A 122 -24.38 3.81 7.27
C ALA A 122 -23.81 5.14 7.79
N GLN A 123 -22.54 5.20 8.21
CA GLN A 123 -21.93 6.44 8.72
C GLN A 123 -21.57 7.45 7.62
N TYR A 124 -21.54 7.01 6.36
CA TYR A 124 -21.19 7.87 5.24
C TYR A 124 -22.40 8.68 4.74
N GLU A 125 -22.13 9.76 4.03
CA GLU A 125 -23.18 10.51 3.32
C GLU A 125 -23.97 9.58 2.37
N PRO A 126 -25.26 9.82 2.13
CA PRO A 126 -26.14 8.86 1.43
C PRO A 126 -25.64 8.39 0.06
N GLY A 127 -24.88 9.23 -0.65
CA GLY A 127 -24.28 8.87 -1.95
C GLY A 127 -23.20 7.83 -1.81
N GLN A 128 -22.24 8.08 -0.93
CA GLN A 128 -21.14 7.19 -0.60
C GLN A 128 -21.60 5.92 0.10
N ALA A 129 -22.57 6.05 1.03
CA ALA A 129 -23.16 4.90 1.70
C ALA A 129 -23.73 3.89 0.69
N ARG A 130 -24.50 4.34 -0.29
CA ARG A 130 -25.01 3.46 -1.36
C ARG A 130 -23.91 2.86 -2.23
N LEU A 131 -22.87 3.66 -2.55
CA LEU A 131 -21.73 3.20 -3.33
C LEU A 131 -21.02 2.03 -2.67
N TYR A 132 -20.80 2.10 -1.35
CA TYR A 132 -20.08 1.09 -0.59
C TYR A 132 -20.95 -0.09 -0.14
N GLU A 133 -22.26 0.13 0.01
CA GLU A 133 -23.22 -0.89 0.43
C GLU A 133 -23.49 -1.96 -0.65
N ASP A 134 -23.52 -1.55 -1.91
CA ASP A 134 -23.80 -2.46 -3.02
C ASP A 134 -22.50 -3.01 -3.60
N LEU A 135 -22.35 -4.34 -3.51
CA LEU A 135 -21.18 -5.07 -4.03
C LEU A 135 -20.86 -4.75 -5.51
N LYS A 136 -21.87 -4.43 -6.33
CA LYS A 136 -21.67 -4.11 -7.74
C LYS A 136 -21.09 -2.72 -7.98
N SER A 137 -21.45 -1.77 -7.13
CA SER A 137 -21.01 -0.38 -7.24
C SER A 137 -19.75 -0.10 -6.44
N CYS A 138 -19.44 -0.91 -5.43
CA CYS A 138 -18.26 -0.74 -4.61
C CYS A 138 -16.99 -0.73 -5.50
N PRO A 139 -16.07 0.26 -5.33
CA PRO A 139 -14.78 0.24 -5.99
C PRO A 139 -13.99 -1.02 -5.62
N ASP A 140 -13.32 -1.63 -6.60
CA ASP A 140 -12.51 -2.82 -6.34
C ASP A 140 -11.42 -2.55 -5.28
N GLU A 141 -10.85 -1.35 -5.27
CA GLU A 141 -9.81 -0.90 -4.34
C GLU A 141 -10.27 -0.89 -2.87
N LEU A 142 -11.58 -0.86 -2.63
CA LEU A 142 -12.20 -0.85 -1.30
C LEU A 142 -13.04 -2.11 -1.03
N LEU A 143 -13.02 -3.05 -1.96
CA LEU A 143 -13.90 -4.22 -1.91
C LEU A 143 -13.76 -5.00 -0.61
N LEU A 144 -12.55 -5.36 -0.23
CA LEU A 144 -12.30 -6.19 0.95
C LEU A 144 -12.41 -5.43 2.27
N PHE A 145 -12.39 -4.11 2.21
CA PHE A 145 -12.72 -3.29 3.37
C PHE A 145 -14.22 -3.30 3.68
N PHE A 146 -15.10 -3.28 2.67
CA PHE A 146 -16.54 -3.19 2.87
C PHE A 146 -17.28 -4.52 2.77
N HIS A 147 -16.74 -5.50 2.07
CA HIS A 147 -17.42 -6.76 1.78
C HIS A 147 -16.58 -7.98 2.09
N HIS A 148 -17.25 -9.04 2.56
CA HIS A 148 -16.67 -10.39 2.58
C HIS A 148 -17.11 -11.12 1.31
N VAL A 149 -16.16 -11.50 0.48
CA VAL A 149 -16.43 -12.09 -0.83
C VAL A 149 -15.69 -13.42 -1.02
N PRO A 150 -16.24 -14.35 -1.82
CA PRO A 150 -15.53 -15.57 -2.18
C PRO A 150 -14.18 -15.26 -2.87
N TYR A 151 -13.18 -16.09 -2.65
CA TYR A 151 -11.86 -15.95 -3.29
C TYR A 151 -11.92 -15.89 -4.82
N GLN A 152 -12.91 -16.57 -5.43
CA GLN A 152 -13.14 -16.58 -6.88
C GLN A 152 -14.07 -15.45 -7.36
N HIS A 153 -14.48 -14.53 -6.49
CA HIS A 153 -15.22 -13.35 -6.92
C HIS A 153 -14.43 -12.61 -8.00
N ARG A 154 -15.11 -12.22 -9.08
CA ARG A 154 -14.48 -11.53 -10.20
C ARG A 154 -14.57 -10.03 -10.02
N LEU A 155 -13.39 -9.41 -10.08
CA LEU A 155 -13.22 -7.96 -10.11
C LEU A 155 -13.61 -7.39 -11.48
N LYS A 156 -13.75 -6.07 -11.55
CA LYS A 156 -14.01 -5.35 -12.81
C LYS A 156 -12.91 -5.59 -13.86
N SER A 157 -11.69 -5.87 -13.43
CA SER A 157 -10.58 -6.28 -14.31
C SER A 157 -10.75 -7.66 -14.94
N GLY A 158 -11.70 -8.47 -14.46
CA GLY A 158 -11.87 -9.87 -14.84
C GLY A 158 -11.04 -10.87 -14.06
N LYS A 159 -10.03 -10.43 -13.29
CA LYS A 159 -9.27 -11.29 -12.38
C LYS A 159 -10.13 -11.77 -11.22
N THR A 160 -9.83 -12.92 -10.65
CA THR A 160 -10.39 -13.32 -9.36
C THR A 160 -9.73 -12.53 -8.22
N VAL A 161 -10.44 -12.36 -7.11
CA VAL A 161 -9.89 -11.68 -5.92
C VAL A 161 -8.58 -12.34 -5.47
N ILE A 162 -8.55 -13.68 -5.39
CA ILE A 162 -7.32 -14.37 -4.95
C ILE A 162 -6.15 -14.16 -5.91
N GLN A 163 -6.41 -14.21 -7.22
CA GLN A 163 -5.37 -13.98 -8.21
C GLN A 163 -4.86 -12.54 -8.16
N HIS A 164 -5.76 -11.57 -7.97
CA HIS A 164 -5.37 -10.17 -7.81
C HIS A 164 -4.49 -9.98 -6.56
N VAL A 165 -4.84 -10.61 -5.44
CA VAL A 165 -4.02 -10.55 -4.21
C VAL A 165 -2.61 -11.10 -4.46
N TYR A 166 -2.48 -12.25 -5.13
CA TYR A 166 -1.18 -12.80 -5.49
C TYR A 166 -0.40 -11.85 -6.40
N ASP A 167 -1.03 -11.39 -7.48
CA ASP A 167 -0.40 -10.49 -8.45
C ASP A 167 0.12 -9.23 -7.78
N SER A 168 -0.72 -8.55 -6.99
CA SER A 168 -0.35 -7.30 -6.32
C SER A 168 0.85 -7.47 -5.41
N HIS A 169 0.93 -8.54 -4.62
CA HIS A 169 2.08 -8.78 -3.75
C HIS A 169 3.35 -9.08 -4.56
N PHE A 170 3.27 -9.84 -5.64
CA PHE A 170 4.42 -10.09 -6.51
C PHE A 170 4.87 -8.82 -7.24
N GLU A 171 3.94 -8.06 -7.80
CA GLU A 171 4.20 -6.81 -8.50
C GLU A 171 4.78 -5.75 -7.55
N GLY A 172 4.16 -5.55 -6.38
CA GLY A 172 4.61 -4.57 -5.39
C GLY A 172 6.01 -4.87 -4.86
N ALA A 173 6.35 -6.14 -4.61
CA ALA A 173 7.70 -6.54 -4.22
C ALA A 173 8.74 -6.28 -5.35
N GLN A 174 8.37 -6.54 -6.60
CA GLN A 174 9.21 -6.21 -7.76
C GLN A 174 9.39 -4.71 -7.92
N GLU A 175 8.32 -3.93 -7.80
CA GLU A 175 8.34 -2.47 -7.92
C GLU A 175 9.16 -1.81 -6.80
N ALA A 176 9.13 -2.34 -5.57
CA ALA A 176 10.02 -1.90 -4.49
C ALA A 176 11.50 -2.07 -4.89
N GLY A 177 11.86 -3.17 -5.54
CA GLY A 177 13.19 -3.37 -6.13
C GLY A 177 13.53 -2.36 -7.23
N GLN A 178 12.55 -1.97 -8.04
CA GLN A 178 12.73 -0.95 -9.08
C GLN A 178 12.96 0.45 -8.49
N LEU A 179 12.28 0.81 -7.38
CA LEU A 179 12.56 2.05 -6.66
C LEU A 179 14.02 2.10 -6.19
N LEU A 180 14.52 1.02 -5.60
CA LEU A 180 15.94 0.93 -5.19
C LEU A 180 16.87 1.04 -6.41
N ALA A 181 16.61 0.32 -7.49
CA ALA A 181 17.43 0.39 -8.70
C ALA A 181 17.47 1.81 -9.30
N THR A 182 16.33 2.48 -9.32
CA THR A 182 16.24 3.88 -9.76
C THR A 182 17.11 4.78 -8.86
N TRP A 183 17.01 4.63 -7.54
CA TRP A 183 17.83 5.41 -6.62
C TRP A 183 19.33 5.15 -6.82
N LEU A 184 19.73 3.89 -6.97
CA LEU A 184 21.13 3.52 -7.19
C LEU A 184 21.72 4.14 -8.48
N SER A 185 20.90 4.35 -9.51
CA SER A 185 21.35 5.02 -10.74
C SER A 185 21.68 6.51 -10.56
N LEU A 186 21.28 7.11 -9.44
CA LEU A 186 21.58 8.51 -9.09
C LEU A 186 22.89 8.68 -8.30
N ALA A 187 23.70 7.63 -8.18
CA ALA A 187 25.00 7.70 -7.52
C ALA A 187 25.87 8.78 -8.17
N GLY A 188 26.45 9.65 -7.35
CA GLY A 188 27.26 10.79 -7.82
C GLY A 188 26.47 12.05 -8.21
N HIS A 189 25.15 11.98 -8.32
CA HIS A 189 24.26 13.12 -8.57
C HIS A 189 23.64 13.67 -7.28
N VAL A 190 23.69 12.93 -6.20
CA VAL A 190 23.12 13.29 -4.90
C VAL A 190 24.23 13.40 -3.87
N ASP A 191 24.06 14.27 -2.88
CA ASP A 191 24.96 14.34 -1.72
C ASP A 191 25.20 12.94 -1.13
N PRO A 192 26.45 12.54 -0.88
CA PRO A 192 26.77 11.17 -0.49
C PRO A 192 26.10 10.72 0.82
N VAL A 193 25.92 11.62 1.78
CA VAL A 193 25.29 11.28 3.07
C VAL A 193 23.80 10.99 2.86
N ARG A 194 23.10 11.87 2.13
CA ARG A 194 21.70 11.66 1.78
C ARG A 194 21.50 10.43 0.90
N PHE A 195 22.42 10.20 -0.06
CA PHE A 195 22.36 9.04 -0.91
C PHE A 195 22.36 7.74 -0.10
N GLU A 196 23.30 7.61 0.84
CA GLU A 196 23.39 6.43 1.70
C GLU A 196 22.20 6.27 2.65
N GLN A 197 21.71 7.35 3.22
CA GLN A 197 20.52 7.31 4.08
C GLN A 197 19.30 6.78 3.35
N VAL A 198 19.02 7.26 2.14
CA VAL A 198 17.89 6.80 1.33
C VAL A 198 18.12 5.37 0.83
N ARG A 199 19.34 5.04 0.37
CA ARG A 199 19.69 3.69 -0.06
C ARG A 199 19.38 2.65 1.02
N ALA A 200 19.85 2.88 2.25
CA ALA A 200 19.62 1.96 3.36
C ALA A 200 18.11 1.73 3.64
N ARG A 201 17.29 2.78 3.50
CA ARG A 201 15.83 2.66 3.70
C ARG A 201 15.15 1.91 2.56
N LEU A 202 15.58 2.12 1.32
CA LEU A 202 15.05 1.40 0.17
C LEU A 202 15.45 -0.09 0.18
N GLU A 203 16.68 -0.41 0.60
CA GLU A 203 17.12 -1.80 0.82
C GLU A 203 16.24 -2.50 1.86
N LEU A 204 15.95 -1.83 2.97
CA LEU A 204 15.03 -2.33 3.99
C LEU A 204 13.60 -2.51 3.43
N GLN A 205 13.13 -1.57 2.60
CA GLN A 205 11.82 -1.67 1.96
C GLN A 205 11.74 -2.87 1.02
N VAL A 206 12.77 -3.14 0.23
CA VAL A 206 12.82 -4.31 -0.66
C VAL A 206 12.73 -5.62 0.14
N ALA A 207 13.51 -5.74 1.20
CA ALA A 207 13.44 -6.92 2.08
C ALA A 207 12.05 -7.07 2.70
N ASN A 208 11.48 -5.98 3.22
CA ASN A 208 10.17 -5.97 3.82
C ASN A 208 9.05 -6.31 2.82
N ALA A 209 9.12 -5.79 1.59
CA ALA A 209 8.14 -6.11 0.55
C ALA A 209 8.18 -7.60 0.13
N ALA A 210 9.37 -8.22 0.14
CA ALA A 210 9.51 -9.66 -0.07
C ALA A 210 8.87 -10.46 1.07
N ASP A 211 9.08 -10.06 2.33
CA ASP A 211 8.44 -10.69 3.49
C ASP A 211 6.91 -10.59 3.40
N TRP A 212 6.38 -9.44 3.07
CA TRP A 212 4.94 -9.23 2.88
C TRP A 212 4.38 -10.17 1.79
N ARG A 213 5.02 -10.21 0.63
CA ARG A 213 4.64 -11.11 -0.46
C ARG A 213 4.56 -12.56 0.00
N ASP A 214 5.60 -13.03 0.68
CA ASP A 214 5.73 -14.44 1.03
C ASP A 214 4.76 -14.83 2.16
N VAL A 215 4.67 -14.02 3.20
CA VAL A 215 3.79 -14.27 4.34
C VAL A 215 2.32 -14.20 3.95
N VAL A 216 1.92 -13.13 3.25
CA VAL A 216 0.50 -12.90 2.93
C VAL A 216 0.01 -13.85 1.84
N ASN A 217 0.80 -14.07 0.79
CA ASN A 217 0.42 -15.04 -0.26
C ASN A 217 0.31 -16.46 0.31
N SER A 218 1.23 -16.88 1.19
CA SER A 218 1.15 -18.17 1.87
C SER A 218 -0.10 -18.30 2.74
N TYR A 219 -0.46 -17.24 3.46
CA TYR A 219 -1.66 -17.22 4.29
C TYR A 219 -2.92 -17.42 3.45
N PHE A 220 -3.10 -16.64 2.39
CA PHE A 220 -4.29 -16.77 1.55
C PHE A 220 -4.32 -18.07 0.75
N PHE A 221 -3.16 -18.58 0.33
CA PHE A 221 -3.09 -19.92 -0.27
C PHE A 221 -3.59 -21.00 0.71
N ARG A 222 -3.15 -20.97 1.96
CA ARG A 222 -3.60 -21.94 2.97
C ARG A 222 -5.09 -21.81 3.32
N LYS A 223 -5.64 -20.57 3.31
CA LYS A 223 -7.07 -20.34 3.56
C LYS A 223 -7.93 -20.79 2.39
N SER A 224 -7.57 -20.43 1.17
CA SER A 224 -8.35 -20.69 -0.04
C SER A 224 -8.14 -22.08 -0.66
N GLY A 225 -6.94 -22.65 -0.55
CA GLY A 225 -6.52 -23.82 -1.30
C GLY A 225 -6.37 -23.59 -2.82
N ILE A 226 -6.43 -22.34 -3.29
CA ILE A 226 -6.40 -21.99 -4.70
C ILE A 226 -4.97 -21.57 -5.08
N PRO A 227 -4.32 -22.30 -6.03
CA PRO A 227 -2.97 -21.96 -6.47
C PRO A 227 -2.95 -20.67 -7.32
N ASP A 228 -1.77 -20.09 -7.44
CA ASP A 228 -1.51 -18.99 -8.37
C ASP A 228 -1.64 -19.46 -9.83
N GLU A 229 -2.44 -18.75 -10.63
CA GLU A 229 -2.67 -19.05 -12.06
C GLU A 229 -1.36 -18.99 -12.88
N LEU A 230 -0.39 -18.18 -12.45
CA LEU A 230 0.93 -18.05 -13.08
C LEU A 230 1.95 -19.07 -12.55
N SER A 231 1.56 -19.97 -11.66
CA SER A 231 2.43 -20.99 -11.08
C SER A 231 3.68 -20.43 -10.40
N ARG A 232 3.63 -19.19 -9.90
CA ARG A 232 4.71 -18.62 -9.10
C ARG A 232 4.78 -19.35 -7.76
N LYS A 233 5.98 -19.42 -7.20
CA LYS A 233 6.18 -20.07 -5.92
C LYS A 233 5.55 -19.25 -4.80
N ILE A 234 4.60 -19.87 -4.10
CA ILE A 234 4.00 -19.36 -2.86
C ILE A 234 4.55 -20.21 -1.70
N PHE A 235 4.99 -19.61 -0.63
CA PHE A 235 5.62 -20.28 0.51
C PHE A 235 4.65 -20.58 1.65
#